data_d1f484fa1a5587bceffabc6f1d4b341f
#
_entry.id   d1f484fa1a5587bceffabc6f1d4b341f
#
_cell.length_a   1.000
_cell.length_b   1.000
_cell.length_c   1.000
_cell.angle_alpha   90.00
_cell.angle_beta   90.00
_cell.angle_gamma   90.00
#
_symmetry.space_group_name_H-M   'P 1'
#
loop_
_entity.id
_entity.type
_entity.pdbx_description
1 polymer ?
#
loop_
_entity_poly.entity_id
_entity_poly.type
_entity_poly.pdbx_seq_one_letter_code
_entity_poly.pdbx_strand_id
1 'polypeptide(L)'
;MGTSSKRLYYLDSLKYIFCLMIFWAHLAGVFWTLCDPRPELRRELQLLFTYPLSVLVDSSLALYGFCILSGYLASFKRTTARNLLPQLLARYLRFVVPFFFINLVAFLLYYTMGYPTAEASALLHNAWLATYYTHAPTIPELLRATFTLNGDLNGPLW
;
A
#
# COMPACT_ATOMS: atom_id res chain seq x y z
N MET A 1 0.44 -6.80 40.06
CA MET A 1 -0.76 -6.10 39.59
C MET A 1 -0.55 -5.81 38.11
N GLY A 2 -1.14 -6.62 37.24
CA GLY A 2 -1.07 -6.44 35.81
C GLY A 2 -2.02 -5.33 35.39
N THR A 3 -1.50 -4.19 34.96
CA THR A 3 -2.29 -3.17 34.31
C THR A 3 -2.73 -3.73 32.94
N SER A 4 -3.94 -4.25 32.90
CA SER A 4 -4.59 -4.59 31.62
C SER A 4 -4.61 -3.30 30.77
N SER A 5 -3.74 -3.27 29.76
CA SER A 5 -3.75 -2.23 28.74
C SER A 5 -5.12 -2.24 28.07
N LYS A 6 -5.98 -1.30 28.40
CA LYS A 6 -7.28 -1.15 27.72
C LYS A 6 -7.00 -0.96 26.25
N ARG A 7 -7.44 -1.93 25.44
CA ARG A 7 -7.32 -1.86 24.00
C ARG A 7 -8.18 -0.70 23.48
N LEU A 8 -7.56 0.21 22.77
CA LEU A 8 -8.24 1.40 22.25
C LEU A 8 -8.89 1.04 20.91
N TYR A 9 -10.07 0.42 20.97
CA TYR A 9 -10.78 -0.09 19.78
C TYR A 9 -11.02 0.98 18.71
N TYR A 10 -11.24 2.24 19.11
CA TYR A 10 -11.42 3.33 18.15
C TYR A 10 -10.17 3.60 17.29
N LEU A 11 -8.96 3.38 17.84
CA LEU A 11 -7.73 3.51 17.06
C LEU A 11 -7.57 2.36 16.05
N ASP A 12 -8.00 1.16 16.43
CA ASP A 12 -8.01 0.03 15.52
C ASP A 12 -9.02 0.27 14.37
N SER A 13 -10.21 0.77 14.70
CA SER A 13 -11.22 1.14 13.68
C SER A 13 -10.70 2.21 12.71
N LEU A 14 -10.00 3.21 13.22
CA LEU A 14 -9.40 4.26 12.38
C LEU A 14 -8.35 3.69 11.41
N LYS A 15 -7.54 2.71 11.84
CA LYS A 15 -6.61 2.01 10.95
C LYS A 15 -7.33 1.27 9.83
N TYR A 16 -8.44 0.61 10.12
CA TYR A 16 -9.24 -0.06 9.09
C TYR A 16 -9.79 0.91 8.06
N ILE A 17 -10.26 2.08 8.50
CA ILE A 17 -10.73 3.13 7.58
C ILE A 17 -9.57 3.58 6.67
N PHE A 18 -8.39 3.85 7.21
CA PHE A 18 -7.23 4.24 6.42
C PHE A 18 -6.80 3.13 5.45
N CYS A 19 -6.81 1.85 5.87
CA CYS A 19 -6.55 0.74 4.97
C CYS A 19 -7.55 0.71 3.81
N LEU A 20 -8.84 0.90 4.10
CA LEU A 20 -9.89 0.91 3.09
C LEU A 20 -9.72 2.08 2.12
N MET A 21 -9.36 3.27 2.61
CA MET A 21 -9.07 4.43 1.77
C MET A 21 -7.90 4.16 0.82
N ILE A 22 -6.79 3.59 1.32
CA ILE A 22 -5.63 3.25 0.49
C ILE A 22 -6.01 2.19 -0.55
N PHE A 23 -6.70 1.12 -0.13
CA PHE A 23 -7.17 0.08 -1.04
C PHE A 23 -8.05 0.67 -2.15
N TRP A 24 -9.02 1.51 -1.78
CA TRP A 24 -9.91 2.16 -2.73
C TRP A 24 -9.17 3.10 -3.69
N ALA A 25 -8.20 3.87 -3.19
CA ALA A 25 -7.40 4.75 -4.02
C ALA A 25 -6.59 3.98 -5.07
N HIS A 26 -5.98 2.85 -4.70
CA HIS A 26 -5.27 1.99 -5.64
C HIS A 26 -6.22 1.35 -6.65
N LEU A 27 -7.35 0.80 -6.18
CA LEU A 27 -8.36 0.22 -7.05
C LEU A 27 -8.90 1.26 -8.05
N ALA A 28 -9.28 2.43 -7.57
CA ALA A 28 -9.75 3.53 -8.41
C ALA A 28 -8.65 3.99 -9.39
N GLY A 29 -7.39 4.08 -8.94
CA GLY A 29 -6.26 4.46 -9.78
C GLY A 29 -6.03 3.52 -10.96
N VAL A 30 -6.28 2.23 -10.79
CA VAL A 30 -6.18 1.24 -11.86
C VAL A 30 -7.42 1.31 -12.77
N PHE A 31 -8.61 1.31 -12.20
CA PHE A 31 -9.87 1.19 -12.97
C PHE A 31 -10.43 2.52 -13.45
N TRP A 32 -9.97 3.64 -12.91
CA TRP A 32 -10.43 4.97 -13.35
C TRP A 32 -10.14 5.24 -14.83
N THR A 33 -9.07 4.68 -15.33
CA THR A 33 -8.70 4.73 -16.75
C THR A 33 -9.46 3.74 -17.60
N LEU A 34 -10.02 2.66 -17.00
CA LEU A 34 -10.93 1.71 -17.66
C LEU A 34 -12.31 2.29 -17.96
N CYS A 35 -12.76 3.23 -17.18
CA CYS A 35 -13.97 3.98 -17.49
C CYS A 35 -13.65 4.85 -18.68
N ASP A 36 -13.60 4.21 -19.84
CA ASP A 36 -13.39 4.82 -21.13
C ASP A 36 -14.27 6.02 -21.32
N PRO A 37 -13.75 6.91 -22.05
CA PRO A 37 -13.93 8.33 -22.14
C PRO A 37 -15.24 8.73 -22.78
N ARG A 38 -16.34 8.16 -22.37
CA ARG A 38 -17.59 8.89 -22.57
C ARG A 38 -17.50 10.13 -21.68
N PRO A 39 -17.34 11.32 -22.30
CA PRO A 39 -17.10 12.54 -21.53
C PRO A 39 -18.19 12.80 -20.50
N GLU A 40 -19.38 12.25 -20.72
CA GLU A 40 -20.54 12.33 -19.83
C GLU A 40 -20.34 11.52 -18.56
N LEU A 41 -19.96 10.24 -18.67
CA LEU A 41 -19.72 9.38 -17.52
C LEU A 41 -18.50 9.83 -16.71
N ARG A 42 -17.48 10.32 -17.40
CA ARG A 42 -16.29 10.90 -16.78
C ARG A 42 -16.64 12.14 -15.95
N ARG A 43 -17.56 12.95 -16.41
CA ARG A 43 -18.00 14.16 -15.72
C ARG A 43 -18.82 13.82 -14.47
N GLU A 44 -19.72 12.84 -14.55
CA GLU A 44 -20.53 12.40 -13.41
C GLU A 44 -19.69 11.70 -12.34
N LEU A 45 -18.77 10.83 -12.75
CA LEU A 45 -17.82 10.21 -11.85
C LEU A 45 -16.86 11.24 -11.25
N GLN A 46 -16.40 12.22 -12.00
CA GLN A 46 -15.62 13.34 -11.47
C GLN A 46 -16.39 14.13 -10.41
N LEU A 47 -17.68 14.36 -10.60
CA LEU A 47 -18.52 15.05 -9.62
C LEU A 47 -18.69 14.21 -8.33
N LEU A 48 -18.83 12.89 -8.44
CA LEU A 48 -18.90 11.99 -7.29
C LEU A 48 -17.58 11.98 -6.48
N PHE A 49 -16.44 12.19 -7.14
CA PHE A 49 -15.11 12.23 -6.50
C PHE A 49 -14.56 13.65 -6.32
N THR A 50 -15.32 14.66 -6.70
CA THR A 50 -15.05 16.05 -6.34
C THR A 50 -15.73 16.34 -5.00
N TYR A 51 -15.12 17.10 -4.13
CA TYR A 51 -15.55 17.46 -2.78
C TYR A 51 -17.01 17.10 -2.40
N PRO A 52 -17.27 16.48 -1.23
CA PRO A 52 -16.33 16.08 -0.16
C PRO A 52 -15.81 14.64 -0.29
N LEU A 53 -16.31 13.83 -1.23
CA LEU A 53 -16.00 12.40 -1.34
C LEU A 53 -14.56 12.13 -1.79
N SER A 54 -13.91 13.08 -2.45
CA SER A 54 -12.49 12.98 -2.82
C SER A 54 -11.58 12.73 -1.61
N VAL A 55 -11.96 13.20 -0.43
CA VAL A 55 -11.23 12.96 0.82
C VAL A 55 -11.18 11.46 1.17
N LEU A 56 -12.23 10.69 0.84
CA LEU A 56 -12.29 9.25 1.10
C LEU A 56 -11.41 8.41 0.17
N VAL A 57 -11.01 8.97 -0.96
CA VAL A 57 -10.12 8.33 -1.94
C VAL A 57 -8.70 8.90 -1.90
N ASP A 58 -8.41 9.83 -1.01
CA ASP A 58 -7.08 10.41 -0.85
C ASP A 58 -6.18 9.46 -0.05
N SER A 59 -5.33 8.72 -0.77
CA SER A 59 -4.34 7.84 -0.16
C SER A 59 -3.30 8.60 0.66
N SER A 60 -3.01 9.86 0.31
CA SER A 60 -2.04 10.70 1.04
C SER A 60 -2.56 11.03 2.42
N LEU A 61 -3.85 11.38 2.55
CA LEU A 61 -4.49 11.63 3.84
C LEU A 61 -4.43 10.38 4.73
N ALA A 62 -4.74 9.22 4.17
CA ALA A 62 -4.69 7.96 4.89
C ALA A 62 -3.27 7.61 5.35
N LEU A 63 -2.26 7.85 4.50
CA LEU A 63 -0.85 7.62 4.81
C LEU A 63 -0.39 8.54 5.95
N TYR A 64 -0.69 9.84 5.90
CA TYR A 64 -0.41 10.77 6.98
C TYR A 64 -1.12 10.38 8.28
N GLY A 65 -2.37 9.95 8.17
CA GLY A 65 -3.13 9.42 9.30
C GLY A 65 -2.45 8.23 9.97
N PHE A 66 -1.93 7.28 9.19
CA PHE A 66 -1.14 6.17 9.70
C PHE A 66 0.15 6.62 10.39
N CYS A 67 0.88 7.58 9.81
CA CYS A 67 2.10 8.11 10.41
C CYS A 67 1.82 8.77 11.76
N ILE A 68 0.79 9.61 11.84
CA ILE A 68 0.38 10.29 13.07
C ILE A 68 -0.05 9.25 14.12
N LEU A 69 -0.88 8.28 13.72
CA LEU A 69 -1.36 7.24 14.63
C LEU A 69 -0.21 6.36 15.15
N SER A 70 0.76 6.04 14.29
CA SER A 70 1.95 5.28 14.68
C SER A 70 2.82 6.05 15.66
N GLY A 71 3.03 7.34 15.43
CA GLY A 71 3.74 8.23 16.35
C GLY A 71 3.03 8.34 17.70
N TYR A 72 1.72 8.55 17.67
CA TYR A 72 0.88 8.59 18.88
C TYR A 72 0.99 7.29 19.69
N LEU A 73 0.82 6.13 19.07
CA LEU A 73 0.95 4.84 19.75
C LEU A 73 2.37 4.56 20.26
N ALA A 74 3.38 5.08 19.57
CA ALA A 74 4.77 4.94 20.02
C ALA A 74 5.04 5.75 21.29
N SER A 75 4.37 6.91 21.46
CA SER A 75 4.56 7.78 22.63
C SER A 75 4.09 7.15 23.95
N PHE A 76 3.16 6.20 23.92
CA PHE A 76 2.72 5.47 25.12
C PHE A 76 3.72 4.42 25.62
N LYS A 77 4.66 4.01 24.78
CA LYS A 77 5.68 3.03 25.20
C LYS A 77 6.86 3.77 25.79
N ARG A 78 7.12 3.53 27.09
CA ARG A 78 8.36 3.96 27.71
C ARG A 78 9.53 3.21 27.05
N THR A 79 10.17 3.86 26.11
CA THR A 79 11.33 3.32 25.40
C THR A 79 12.58 3.87 26.04
N THR A 80 13.36 2.98 26.67
CA THR A 80 14.69 3.32 27.15
C THR A 80 15.68 3.17 25.98
N ALA A 81 16.71 3.99 25.92
CA ALA A 81 17.74 3.91 24.86
C ALA A 81 18.30 2.49 24.70
N ARG A 82 18.45 1.75 25.80
CA ARG A 82 18.91 0.34 25.83
C ARG A 82 17.97 -0.61 25.06
N ASN A 83 16.66 -0.31 25.01
CA ASN A 83 15.66 -1.19 24.40
C ASN A 83 15.20 -0.69 23.04
N LEU A 84 15.72 0.42 22.53
CA LEU A 84 15.32 1.02 21.27
C LEU A 84 15.65 0.12 20.09
N LEU A 85 16.90 -0.32 19.98
CA LEU A 85 17.37 -1.14 18.85
C LEU A 85 16.65 -2.48 18.75
N PRO A 86 16.51 -3.28 19.82
CA PRO A 86 15.72 -4.51 19.78
C PRO A 86 14.26 -4.30 19.38
N GLN A 87 13.64 -3.19 19.82
CA GLN A 87 12.26 -2.88 19.45
C GLN A 87 12.13 -2.48 17.97
N LEU A 88 13.06 -1.71 17.44
CA LEU A 88 13.10 -1.35 16.01
C LEU A 88 13.32 -2.59 15.16
N LEU A 89 14.27 -3.45 15.53
CA LEU A 89 14.53 -4.70 14.81
C LEU A 89 13.32 -5.64 14.84
N ALA A 90 12.66 -5.80 15.97
CA ALA A 90 11.46 -6.61 16.08
C ALA A 90 10.30 -6.05 15.22
N ARG A 91 10.18 -4.73 15.13
CA ARG A 91 9.19 -4.09 14.22
C ARG A 91 9.55 -4.34 12.78
N TYR A 92 10.80 -4.13 12.40
CA TYR A 92 11.28 -4.36 11.04
C TYR A 92 11.02 -5.82 10.60
N LEU A 93 11.42 -6.81 11.41
CA LEU A 93 11.19 -8.22 11.11
C LEU A 93 9.70 -8.57 10.97
N ARG A 94 8.83 -7.91 11.75
CA ARG A 94 7.37 -8.08 11.62
C ARG A 94 6.84 -7.65 10.26
N PHE A 95 7.49 -6.69 9.59
CA PHE A 95 7.13 -6.27 8.24
C PHE A 95 7.83 -7.11 7.17
N VAL A 96 9.09 -7.47 7.36
CA VAL A 96 9.85 -8.28 6.39
C VAL A 96 9.13 -9.59 6.05
N VAL A 97 8.58 -10.28 7.05
CA VAL A 97 7.89 -11.57 6.83
C VAL A 97 6.70 -11.46 5.87
N PRO A 98 5.68 -10.60 6.11
CA PRO A 98 4.58 -10.45 5.18
C PRO A 98 5.02 -9.91 3.81
N PHE A 99 6.00 -8.99 3.75
CA PHE A 99 6.55 -8.52 2.48
C PHE A 99 7.22 -9.63 1.68
N PHE A 100 7.95 -10.52 2.35
CA PHE A 100 8.51 -11.70 1.68
C PHE A 100 7.41 -12.56 1.04
N PHE A 101 6.36 -12.87 1.78
CA PHE A 101 5.27 -13.68 1.24
C PHE A 101 4.52 -13.01 0.10
N ILE A 102 4.23 -11.71 0.21
CA ILE A 102 3.57 -10.96 -0.87
C ILE A 102 4.44 -10.95 -2.13
N ASN A 103 5.72 -10.63 -2.00
CA ASN A 103 6.66 -10.61 -3.12
C ASN A 103 6.88 -12.01 -3.70
N LEU A 104 6.91 -13.05 -2.86
CA LEU A 104 7.01 -14.43 -3.33
C LEU A 104 5.77 -14.84 -4.14
N VAL A 105 4.57 -14.51 -3.67
CA VAL A 105 3.33 -14.76 -4.41
C VAL A 105 3.34 -14.01 -5.74
N ALA A 106 3.71 -12.73 -5.75
CA ALA A 106 3.81 -11.94 -6.97
C ALA A 106 4.84 -12.55 -7.94
N PHE A 107 6.00 -12.99 -7.44
CA PHE A 107 7.03 -13.66 -8.21
C PHE A 107 6.52 -14.96 -8.87
N LEU A 108 5.86 -15.81 -8.09
CA LEU A 108 5.28 -17.07 -8.58
C LEU A 108 4.16 -16.83 -9.60
N LEU A 109 3.29 -15.84 -9.37
CA LEU A 109 2.24 -15.48 -10.31
C LEU A 109 2.82 -14.96 -11.63
N TYR A 110 3.91 -14.21 -11.60
CA TYR A 110 4.58 -13.77 -12.83
C TYR A 110 5.00 -14.96 -13.69
N TYR A 111 5.63 -15.98 -13.10
CA TYR A 111 6.12 -17.14 -13.85
C TYR A 111 5.04 -18.14 -14.25
N THR A 112 3.88 -18.12 -13.58
CA THR A 112 2.77 -19.02 -13.90
C THR A 112 1.75 -18.41 -14.87
N MET A 113 1.42 -17.13 -14.68
CA MET A 113 0.36 -16.45 -15.43
C MET A 113 0.88 -15.33 -16.32
N GLY A 114 2.06 -14.78 -15.99
CA GLY A 114 2.58 -13.54 -16.56
C GLY A 114 1.82 -12.30 -16.04
N TYR A 115 2.43 -11.14 -16.28
CA TYR A 115 1.76 -9.85 -16.05
C TYR A 115 1.84 -9.04 -17.34
N PRO A 116 0.78 -9.04 -18.17
CA PRO A 116 0.75 -8.29 -19.43
C PRO A 116 0.54 -6.78 -19.17
N THR A 117 1.43 -6.18 -18.37
CA THR A 117 1.30 -4.78 -17.93
C THR A 117 1.37 -3.79 -19.09
N ALA A 118 2.18 -4.08 -20.11
CA ALA A 118 2.28 -3.25 -21.30
C ALA A 118 0.97 -3.26 -22.10
N GLU A 119 0.35 -4.43 -22.29
CA GLU A 119 -0.93 -4.57 -22.99
C GLU A 119 -2.07 -3.93 -22.17
N ALA A 120 -2.08 -4.18 -20.86
CA ALA A 120 -3.02 -3.54 -19.94
C ALA A 120 -2.88 -2.02 -19.96
N SER A 121 -1.64 -1.50 -19.98
CA SER A 121 -1.36 -0.07 -20.10
C SER A 121 -1.94 0.52 -21.39
N ALA A 122 -1.78 -0.17 -22.51
CA ALA A 122 -2.30 0.28 -23.80
C ALA A 122 -3.83 0.28 -23.83
N LEU A 123 -4.46 -0.80 -23.29
CA LEU A 123 -5.92 -0.91 -23.23
C LEU A 123 -6.56 0.12 -22.30
N LEU A 124 -5.89 0.40 -21.18
CA LEU A 124 -6.39 1.29 -20.14
C LEU A 124 -5.97 2.75 -20.32
N HIS A 125 -5.17 3.05 -21.35
CA HIS A 125 -4.52 4.35 -21.52
C HIS A 125 -3.82 4.86 -20.25
N ASN A 126 -3.25 3.91 -19.47
CA ASN A 126 -2.60 4.18 -18.19
C ASN A 126 -1.11 3.89 -18.26
N ALA A 127 -0.31 4.91 -18.61
CA ALA A 127 1.13 4.80 -18.75
C ALA A 127 1.84 4.33 -17.47
N TRP A 128 1.21 4.54 -16.28
CA TRP A 128 1.75 4.09 -15.01
C TRP A 128 1.86 2.56 -14.93
N LEU A 129 0.90 1.82 -15.49
CA LEU A 129 0.94 0.35 -15.52
C LEU A 129 2.13 -0.19 -16.32
N ALA A 130 2.56 0.52 -17.37
CA ALA A 130 3.71 0.11 -18.17
C ALA A 130 5.06 0.22 -17.42
N THR A 131 5.10 0.88 -16.27
CA THR A 131 6.32 1.01 -15.46
C THR A 131 6.60 -0.22 -14.61
N TYR A 132 5.63 -1.13 -14.49
CA TYR A 132 5.75 -2.35 -13.69
C TYR A 132 6.09 -3.56 -14.56
N TYR A 133 6.89 -4.46 -14.04
CA TYR A 133 7.25 -5.74 -14.68
C TYR A 133 7.77 -5.57 -16.10
N THR A 134 8.61 -4.57 -16.32
CA THR A 134 9.26 -4.32 -17.61
C THR A 134 10.23 -5.43 -18.05
N HIS A 135 10.63 -6.27 -17.11
CA HIS A 135 11.44 -7.47 -17.33
C HIS A 135 11.05 -8.58 -16.34
N ALA A 136 11.48 -9.80 -16.59
CA ALA A 136 11.22 -10.92 -15.69
C ALA A 136 11.92 -10.70 -14.34
N PRO A 137 11.18 -10.75 -13.21
CA PRO A 137 11.76 -10.55 -11.89
C PRO A 137 12.74 -11.66 -11.55
N THR A 138 13.83 -11.31 -10.89
CA THR A 138 14.88 -12.24 -10.46
C THR A 138 14.83 -12.50 -8.96
N ILE A 139 15.47 -13.61 -8.51
CA ILE A 139 15.56 -13.92 -7.07
C ILE A 139 16.27 -12.79 -6.28
N PRO A 140 17.37 -12.19 -6.76
CA PRO A 140 17.97 -11.04 -6.08
C PRO A 140 17.01 -9.86 -5.92
N GLU A 141 16.17 -9.58 -6.93
CA GLU A 141 15.15 -8.51 -6.84
C GLU A 141 14.08 -8.84 -5.83
N LEU A 142 13.62 -10.10 -5.77
CA LEU A 142 12.69 -10.56 -4.73
C LEU A 142 13.26 -10.33 -3.32
N LEU A 143 14.51 -10.70 -3.10
CA LEU A 143 15.16 -10.49 -1.81
C LEU A 143 15.33 -8.99 -1.51
N ARG A 144 15.80 -8.22 -2.50
CA ARG A 144 15.95 -6.77 -2.36
C ARG A 144 14.62 -6.12 -2.01
N ALA A 145 13.56 -6.39 -2.76
CA ALA A 145 12.23 -5.85 -2.50
C ALA A 145 11.74 -6.20 -1.09
N THR A 146 11.96 -7.44 -0.66
CA THR A 146 11.59 -7.90 0.69
C THR A 146 12.33 -7.11 1.78
N PHE A 147 13.65 -6.98 1.68
CA PHE A 147 14.44 -6.30 2.70
C PHE A 147 14.33 -4.77 2.66
N THR A 148 14.00 -4.20 1.52
CA THR A 148 13.69 -2.76 1.41
C THR A 148 12.24 -2.44 1.74
N LEU A 149 11.42 -3.46 2.10
CA LEU A 149 9.99 -3.33 2.37
C LEU A 149 9.23 -2.72 1.17
N ASN A 150 9.66 -3.06 -0.03
CA ASN A 150 8.99 -2.68 -1.26
C ASN A 150 8.02 -3.79 -1.68
N GLY A 151 6.76 -3.44 -1.92
CA GLY A 151 5.75 -4.37 -2.42
C GLY A 151 5.84 -4.65 -3.91
N ASP A 152 6.66 -3.89 -4.63
CA ASP A 152 6.80 -3.97 -6.08
C ASP A 152 8.15 -4.56 -6.46
N LEU A 153 8.14 -5.80 -6.96
CA LEU A 153 9.36 -6.51 -7.34
C LEU A 153 10.16 -5.79 -8.43
N ASN A 154 9.48 -5.13 -9.32
CA ASN A 154 10.00 -4.58 -10.56
C ASN A 154 9.32 -3.26 -10.93
N GLY A 155 8.91 -2.52 -9.94
CA GLY A 155 8.29 -1.22 -10.06
C GLY A 155 9.17 -0.08 -9.53
N PRO A 156 8.72 1.16 -9.70
CA PRO A 156 9.42 2.30 -9.11
C PRO A 156 9.46 2.19 -7.58
N LEU A 157 10.58 2.60 -7.01
CA LEU A 157 10.71 2.71 -5.56
C LEU A 157 9.84 3.89 -5.08
N TRP A 158 9.00 3.64 -4.13
CA TRP A 158 8.16 4.63 -3.46
C TRP A 158 8.86 5.24 -2.26
#